data_53c885cf4bd0dfc00a744b6b9a2a342d
#
_entry.id   53c885cf4bd0dfc00a744b6b9a2a342d
#
_cell.length_a   1.000
_cell.length_b   1.000
_cell.length_c   1.000
_cell.angle_alpha   90.00
_cell.angle_beta   90.00
_cell.angle_gamma   90.00
#
_symmetry.space_group_name_H-M   'P 1'
#
loop_
_entity.id
_entity.type
_entity.pdbx_description
1 polymer ?
#
loop_
_entity_poly.entity_id
_entity_poly.type
_entity_poly.pdbx_seq_one_letter_code
_entity_poly.pdbx_strand_id
1 'polypeptide(L)'
;AALGEVPVGAVVAKDGEIISAAHNTRETEKNALHHAELLAIDAACKKLGGWRLWQCELFVTLEPCPMCSGAIINSRIKRVVYGAADVKAGCCGSVTDLFAQPFNHHPVIEKGLRADEAQQLLQEFFVSLRARRAAKPRWKPPVNP
;
A
#
# COMPACT_ATOMS: atom_id res chain seq x y z
N ALA A 1 -10.79 -2.11 -6.72
CA ALA A 1 -12.14 -1.50 -6.58
C ALA A 1 -13.26 -2.50 -6.89
N ALA A 2 -13.19 -3.21 -8.02
CA ALA A 2 -14.24 -4.16 -8.44
C ALA A 2 -14.50 -5.27 -7.41
N LEU A 3 -13.49 -5.68 -6.65
CA LEU A 3 -13.58 -6.68 -5.59
C LEU A 3 -14.03 -6.11 -4.23
N GLY A 4 -14.34 -4.81 -4.15
CA GLY A 4 -14.68 -4.14 -2.89
C GLY A 4 -13.46 -3.75 -2.03
N GLU A 5 -12.27 -3.88 -2.58
CA GLU A 5 -11.03 -3.49 -1.92
C GLU A 5 -10.65 -2.03 -2.17
N VAL A 6 -9.99 -1.41 -1.21
CA VAL A 6 -9.37 -0.10 -1.45
C VAL A 6 -8.39 -0.23 -2.62
N PRO A 7 -8.53 0.58 -3.68
CA PRO A 7 -7.79 0.39 -4.93
C PRO A 7 -6.35 0.86 -4.82
N VAL A 8 -5.53 0.08 -4.15
CA VAL A 8 -4.07 0.25 -4.08
C VAL A 8 -3.40 -0.92 -4.78
N GLY A 9 -2.48 -0.60 -5.67
CA GLY A 9 -1.64 -1.57 -6.37
C GLY A 9 -0.17 -1.32 -6.11
N ALA A 10 0.62 -2.38 -6.08
CA ALA A 10 2.07 -2.32 -5.90
C ALA A 10 2.79 -3.29 -6.84
N VAL A 11 3.96 -2.87 -7.32
CA VAL A 11 4.83 -3.64 -8.19
C VAL A 11 6.25 -3.57 -7.65
N VAL A 12 6.90 -4.72 -7.54
CA VAL A 12 8.36 -4.80 -7.34
C VAL A 12 9.03 -5.07 -8.68
N ALA A 13 9.96 -4.23 -9.06
CA ALA A 13 10.74 -4.35 -10.28
C ALA A 13 12.24 -4.47 -9.98
N LYS A 14 12.95 -5.14 -10.86
CA LYS A 14 14.42 -5.26 -10.85
C LYS A 14 14.93 -5.19 -12.27
N ASP A 15 15.93 -4.32 -12.53
CA ASP A 15 16.55 -4.17 -13.84
C ASP A 15 15.52 -3.92 -14.98
N GLY A 16 14.47 -3.15 -14.70
CA GLY A 16 13.40 -2.84 -15.66
C GLY A 16 12.35 -3.93 -15.85
N GLU A 17 12.47 -5.06 -15.16
CA GLU A 17 11.52 -6.18 -15.23
C GLU A 17 10.64 -6.25 -14.00
N ILE A 18 9.36 -6.55 -14.20
CA ILE A 18 8.42 -6.78 -13.10
C ILE A 18 8.70 -8.15 -12.47
N ILE A 19 9.08 -8.13 -11.19
CA ILE A 19 9.31 -9.34 -10.39
C ILE A 19 8.00 -9.83 -9.79
N SER A 20 7.21 -8.92 -9.23
CA SER A 20 5.91 -9.20 -8.63
C SER A 20 4.97 -8.02 -8.77
N ALA A 21 3.67 -8.32 -8.73
CA ALA A 21 2.61 -7.33 -8.68
C ALA A 21 1.52 -7.82 -7.74
N ALA A 22 0.92 -6.91 -6.99
CA ALA A 22 -0.15 -7.22 -6.06
C ALA A 22 -1.11 -6.04 -5.89
N HIS A 23 -2.26 -6.31 -5.33
CA HIS A 23 -3.23 -5.31 -4.91
C HIS A 23 -3.70 -5.60 -3.48
N ASN A 24 -4.30 -4.62 -2.83
CA ASN A 24 -4.85 -4.77 -1.49
C ASN A 24 -5.95 -5.85 -1.47
N THR A 25 -5.88 -6.78 -0.51
CA THR A 25 -6.85 -7.87 -0.29
C THR A 25 -7.32 -7.95 1.17
N ARG A 26 -7.17 -6.84 1.90
CA ARG A 26 -7.48 -6.79 3.34
C ARG A 26 -8.91 -7.23 3.67
N GLU A 27 -9.89 -6.77 2.91
CA GLU A 27 -11.31 -7.06 3.16
C GLU A 27 -11.71 -8.45 2.65
N THR A 28 -11.21 -8.87 1.49
CA THR A 28 -11.54 -10.17 0.88
C THR A 28 -10.91 -11.33 1.65
N GLU A 29 -9.69 -11.18 2.11
CA GLU A 29 -8.97 -12.21 2.87
C GLU A 29 -9.04 -12.00 4.39
N LYS A 30 -9.71 -10.91 4.84
CA LYS A 30 -9.90 -10.58 6.26
C LYS A 30 -8.58 -10.54 7.04
N ASN A 31 -7.55 -9.96 6.43
CA ASN A 31 -6.23 -9.87 7.00
C ASN A 31 -5.69 -8.44 6.94
N ALA A 32 -5.44 -7.85 8.11
CA ALA A 32 -4.96 -6.49 8.24
C ALA A 32 -3.57 -6.25 7.62
N LEU A 33 -2.78 -7.30 7.42
CA LEU A 33 -1.44 -7.23 6.84
C LEU A 33 -1.46 -7.22 5.30
N HIS A 34 -2.59 -7.54 4.67
CA HIS A 34 -2.68 -7.73 3.23
C HIS A 34 -2.82 -6.40 2.46
N HIS A 35 -1.88 -5.50 2.68
CA HIS A 35 -1.65 -4.34 1.82
C HIS A 35 -0.89 -4.75 0.56
N ALA A 36 -1.12 -4.03 -0.54
CA ALA A 36 -0.50 -4.31 -1.83
C ALA A 36 1.03 -4.42 -1.75
N GLU A 37 1.64 -3.52 -1.00
CA GLU A 37 3.10 -3.45 -0.82
C GLU A 37 3.65 -4.70 -0.13
N LEU A 38 3.03 -5.15 0.97
CA LEU A 38 3.46 -6.35 1.68
C LEU A 38 3.33 -7.60 0.81
N LEU A 39 2.22 -7.72 0.09
CA LEU A 39 1.99 -8.84 -0.81
C LEU A 39 3.00 -8.85 -1.98
N ALA A 40 3.31 -7.69 -2.54
CA ALA A 40 4.30 -7.57 -3.61
C ALA A 40 5.72 -7.90 -3.10
N ILE A 41 6.09 -7.42 -1.92
CA ILE A 41 7.38 -7.70 -1.27
C ILE A 41 7.51 -9.19 -0.97
N ASP A 42 6.50 -9.80 -0.36
CA ASP A 42 6.50 -11.24 -0.05
C ASP A 42 6.68 -12.09 -1.32
N ALA A 43 5.91 -11.79 -2.36
CA ALA A 43 6.00 -12.49 -3.64
C ALA A 43 7.38 -12.30 -4.32
N ALA A 44 7.96 -11.10 -4.23
CA ALA A 44 9.30 -10.83 -4.77
C ALA A 44 10.38 -11.61 -4.02
N CYS A 45 10.31 -11.66 -2.69
CA CYS A 45 11.23 -12.45 -1.87
C CYS A 45 11.19 -13.95 -2.25
N LYS A 46 9.99 -14.50 -2.40
CA LYS A 46 9.78 -15.88 -2.82
C LYS A 46 10.35 -16.15 -4.22
N LYS A 47 10.06 -15.26 -5.17
CA LYS A 47 10.53 -15.42 -6.56
C LYS A 47 12.05 -15.30 -6.70
N LEU A 48 12.67 -14.40 -5.93
CA LEU A 48 14.12 -14.18 -5.97
C LEU A 48 14.90 -15.10 -5.03
N GLY A 49 14.21 -15.86 -4.18
CA GLY A 49 14.83 -16.82 -3.25
C GLY A 49 15.58 -16.16 -2.08
N GLY A 50 15.20 -14.95 -1.69
CA GLY A 50 15.86 -14.24 -0.60
C GLY A 50 15.09 -13.02 -0.12
N TRP A 51 15.32 -12.64 1.13
CA TRP A 51 14.61 -11.52 1.76
C TRP A 51 15.21 -10.14 1.45
N ARG A 52 16.46 -10.08 0.94
CA ARG A 52 17.12 -8.82 0.60
C ARG A 52 16.77 -8.40 -0.83
N LEU A 53 15.96 -7.36 -0.96
CA LEU A 53 15.53 -6.79 -2.24
C LEU A 53 16.34 -5.51 -2.61
N TRP A 54 17.60 -5.46 -2.23
CA TRP A 54 18.48 -4.29 -2.36
C TRP A 54 18.74 -3.82 -3.79
N GLN A 55 18.46 -4.65 -4.79
CA GLN A 55 18.50 -4.28 -6.21
C GLN A 55 17.13 -3.96 -6.80
N CYS A 56 16.08 -4.01 -5.98
CA CYS A 56 14.70 -3.84 -6.43
C CYS A 56 14.16 -2.44 -6.15
N GLU A 57 13.16 -2.08 -6.92
CA GLU A 57 12.38 -0.86 -6.80
C GLU A 57 10.93 -1.24 -6.52
N LEU A 58 10.27 -0.48 -5.65
CA LEU A 58 8.84 -0.62 -5.37
C LEU A 58 8.09 0.56 -5.97
N PHE A 59 7.09 0.26 -6.78
CA PHE A 59 6.11 1.22 -7.29
C PHE A 59 4.78 0.95 -6.61
N VAL A 60 4.17 1.96 -6.05
CA VAL A 60 2.88 1.84 -5.35
C VAL A 60 2.00 3.05 -5.62
N THR A 61 0.70 2.85 -5.77
CA THR A 61 -0.24 3.91 -6.15
C THR A 61 -0.54 4.88 -5.01
N LEU A 62 -0.34 4.47 -3.75
CA LEU A 62 -0.57 5.28 -2.56
C LEU A 62 0.69 5.31 -1.69
N GLU A 63 0.95 6.45 -1.04
CA GLU A 63 2.04 6.61 -0.07
C GLU A 63 2.01 5.49 0.99
N PRO A 64 3.15 4.81 1.23
CA PRO A 64 3.23 3.72 2.19
C PRO A 64 2.87 4.13 3.62
N CYS A 65 2.09 3.28 4.29
CA CYS A 65 1.75 3.40 5.70
C CYS A 65 2.92 2.94 6.61
N PRO A 66 2.84 3.06 7.96
CA PRO A 66 3.93 2.64 8.86
C PRO A 66 4.33 1.17 8.69
N MET A 67 3.36 0.28 8.55
CA MET A 67 3.59 -1.15 8.36
C MET A 67 4.37 -1.44 7.07
N CYS A 68 3.92 -0.86 5.95
CA CYS A 68 4.55 -1.04 4.65
C CYS A 68 5.92 -0.36 4.57
N SER A 69 6.08 0.82 5.17
CA SER A 69 7.38 1.51 5.27
C SER A 69 8.39 0.70 6.07
N GLY A 70 7.98 0.08 7.18
CA GLY A 70 8.80 -0.86 7.93
C GLY A 70 9.22 -2.07 7.10
N ALA A 71 8.32 -2.64 6.32
CA ALA A 71 8.63 -3.75 5.41
C ALA A 71 9.62 -3.37 4.31
N ILE A 72 9.51 -2.15 3.76
CA ILE A 72 10.45 -1.60 2.78
C ILE A 72 11.86 -1.50 3.37
N ILE A 73 11.98 -0.97 4.58
CA ILE A 73 13.26 -0.87 5.29
C ILE A 73 13.83 -2.26 5.54
N ASN A 74 13.03 -3.18 6.07
CA ASN A 74 13.47 -4.53 6.40
C ASN A 74 13.92 -5.32 5.18
N SER A 75 13.21 -5.20 4.06
CA SER A 75 13.54 -5.92 2.82
C SER A 75 14.67 -5.27 2.01
N ARG A 76 15.20 -4.13 2.43
CA ARG A 76 16.31 -3.42 1.78
C ARG A 76 16.03 -2.97 0.35
N ILE A 77 14.77 -2.62 0.04
CA ILE A 77 14.42 -2.03 -1.26
C ILE A 77 15.21 -0.73 -1.46
N LYS A 78 15.81 -0.57 -2.63
CA LYS A 78 16.70 0.58 -2.91
C LYS A 78 15.96 1.87 -3.24
N ARG A 79 14.76 1.76 -3.83
CA ARG A 79 13.98 2.91 -4.31
C ARG A 79 12.49 2.64 -4.21
N VAL A 80 11.74 3.64 -3.77
CA VAL A 80 10.28 3.63 -3.71
C VAL A 80 9.74 4.79 -4.52
N VAL A 81 8.81 4.51 -5.42
CA VAL A 81 8.07 5.51 -6.19
C VAL A 81 6.60 5.36 -5.85
N TYR A 82 5.96 6.41 -5.31
CA TYR A 82 4.55 6.37 -5.02
C TYR A 82 3.75 7.44 -5.75
N GLY A 83 2.45 7.17 -5.92
CA GLY A 83 1.52 8.05 -6.59
C GLY A 83 0.94 9.10 -5.63
N ALA A 84 -0.26 8.85 -5.13
CA ALA A 84 -0.99 9.78 -4.27
C ALA A 84 -0.42 9.84 -2.85
N ALA A 85 -0.42 11.02 -2.25
CA ALA A 85 -0.11 11.20 -0.82
C ALA A 85 -1.25 10.64 0.06
N ASP A 86 -0.88 10.06 1.20
CA ASP A 86 -1.83 9.60 2.21
C ASP A 86 -1.75 10.49 3.46
N VAL A 87 -2.65 11.45 3.55
CA VAL A 87 -2.69 12.42 4.67
C VAL A 87 -3.10 11.80 6.00
N LYS A 88 -3.57 10.54 6.01
CA LYS A 88 -4.04 9.84 7.21
C LYS A 88 -3.01 8.87 7.78
N ALA A 89 -2.20 8.25 6.94
CA ALA A 89 -1.28 7.19 7.34
C ALA A 89 0.07 7.21 6.59
N GLY A 90 0.30 8.17 5.72
CA GLY A 90 1.51 8.22 4.90
C GLY A 90 2.77 8.49 5.70
N CYS A 91 3.79 7.68 5.47
CA CYS A 91 5.07 7.72 6.18
C CYS A 91 6.26 8.14 5.31
N CYS A 92 5.98 8.80 4.18
CA CYS A 92 7.00 9.43 3.32
C CYS A 92 6.93 10.97 3.40
N GLY A 93 6.40 11.52 4.48
CA GLY A 93 6.31 12.95 4.74
C GLY A 93 4.91 13.50 4.99
N SER A 94 3.82 12.76 4.71
CA SER A 94 2.47 13.28 4.91
C SER A 94 2.07 13.33 6.38
N VAL A 95 2.19 12.24 7.13
CA VAL A 95 1.97 12.19 8.59
C VAL A 95 3.31 12.24 9.32
N THR A 96 4.24 11.42 8.89
CA THR A 96 5.62 11.38 9.37
C THR A 96 6.54 10.96 8.23
N ASP A 97 7.84 11.14 8.41
CA ASP A 97 8.85 10.58 7.52
C ASP A 97 9.62 9.48 8.25
N LEU A 98 9.23 8.24 8.03
CA LEU A 98 9.89 7.09 8.63
C LEU A 98 11.28 6.86 8.04
N PHE A 99 11.46 7.23 6.78
CA PHE A 99 12.73 7.06 6.06
C PHE A 99 13.80 8.09 6.41
N ALA A 100 13.41 9.18 7.07
CA ALA A 100 14.34 10.15 7.66
C ALA A 100 14.87 9.72 9.04
N GLN A 101 14.29 8.67 9.66
CA GLN A 101 14.74 8.16 10.94
C GLN A 101 16.07 7.40 10.79
N PRO A 102 16.93 7.34 11.84
CA PRO A 102 18.26 6.74 11.76
C PRO A 102 18.24 5.21 11.75
N PHE A 103 17.42 4.61 10.90
CA PHE A 103 17.43 3.17 10.64
C PHE A 103 18.66 2.79 9.79
N ASN A 104 18.95 1.50 9.74
CA ASN A 104 20.13 0.97 9.05
C ASN A 104 19.95 0.82 7.52
N HIS A 105 18.85 1.33 6.95
CA HIS A 105 18.59 1.34 5.51
C HIS A 105 17.74 2.55 5.13
N HIS A 106 18.14 3.24 4.06
CA HIS A 106 17.46 4.41 3.55
C HIS A 106 17.23 4.26 2.05
N PRO A 107 16.02 3.89 1.61
CA PRO A 107 15.68 3.88 0.19
C PRO A 107 15.59 5.30 -0.36
N VAL A 108 15.81 5.46 -1.66
CA VAL A 108 15.46 6.67 -2.38
C VAL A 108 13.93 6.75 -2.49
N ILE A 109 13.34 7.87 -2.10
CA ILE A 109 11.90 8.09 -2.15
C ILE A 109 11.56 9.09 -3.24
N GLU A 110 10.69 8.71 -4.17
CA GLU A 110 10.13 9.57 -5.20
C GLU A 110 8.61 9.58 -5.12
N LYS A 111 8.02 10.76 -5.28
CA LYS A 111 6.58 10.95 -5.13
C LYS A 111 5.92 11.54 -6.37
N GLY A 112 4.62 11.32 -6.51
CA GLY A 112 3.78 12.04 -7.46
C GLY A 112 3.62 11.35 -8.81
N LEU A 113 4.15 10.14 -9.00
CA LEU A 113 3.93 9.40 -10.24
C LEU A 113 2.45 9.08 -10.43
N ARG A 114 1.83 9.69 -11.44
CA ARG A 114 0.38 9.58 -11.73
C ARG A 114 -0.50 9.84 -10.50
N ALA A 115 -0.10 10.79 -9.66
CA ALA A 115 -0.74 11.06 -8.38
C ALA A 115 -2.23 11.42 -8.53
N ASP A 116 -2.59 12.26 -9.52
CA ASP A 116 -3.97 12.69 -9.74
C ASP A 116 -4.88 11.51 -10.10
N GLU A 117 -4.42 10.61 -10.95
CA GLU A 117 -5.17 9.40 -11.32
C GLU A 117 -5.35 8.46 -10.13
N ALA A 118 -4.30 8.24 -9.34
CA ALA A 118 -4.37 7.43 -8.13
C ALA A 118 -5.32 8.04 -7.09
N GLN A 119 -5.27 9.35 -6.91
CA GLN A 119 -6.15 10.05 -5.99
C GLN A 119 -7.61 10.01 -6.44
N GLN A 120 -7.87 10.20 -7.71
CA GLN A 120 -9.23 10.12 -8.28
C GLN A 120 -9.82 8.72 -8.05
N LEU A 121 -9.07 7.67 -8.33
CA LEU A 121 -9.49 6.28 -8.12
C LEU A 121 -9.89 6.01 -6.65
N LEU A 122 -9.10 6.51 -5.71
CA LEU A 122 -9.39 6.41 -4.27
C LEU A 122 -10.65 7.20 -3.90
N GLN A 123 -10.80 8.42 -4.39
CA GLN A 123 -11.97 9.26 -4.13
C GLN A 123 -13.26 8.61 -4.63
N GLU A 124 -13.28 8.12 -5.85
CA GLU A 124 -14.42 7.42 -6.45
C GLU A 124 -14.80 6.18 -5.65
N PHE A 125 -13.82 5.39 -5.22
CA PHE A 125 -14.04 4.24 -4.37
C PHE A 125 -14.70 4.61 -3.04
N PHE A 126 -14.18 5.60 -2.33
CA PHE A 126 -14.72 6.00 -1.03
C PHE A 126 -16.09 6.68 -1.13
N VAL A 127 -16.38 7.42 -2.20
CA VAL A 127 -17.72 7.93 -2.49
C VAL A 127 -18.71 6.77 -2.66
N SER A 128 -18.38 5.80 -3.49
CA SER A 128 -19.18 4.60 -3.71
C SER A 128 -19.38 3.77 -2.43
N LEU A 129 -18.31 3.62 -1.62
CA LEU A 129 -18.37 2.89 -0.35
C LEU A 129 -19.32 3.56 0.65
N ARG A 130 -19.25 4.89 0.77
CA ARG A 130 -20.18 5.66 1.66
C ARG A 130 -21.62 5.50 1.22
N ALA A 131 -21.91 5.61 -0.08
CA ALA A 131 -23.25 5.41 -0.63
C ALA A 131 -23.81 4.01 -0.31
N ARG A 132 -22.97 2.97 -0.52
CA ARG A 132 -23.36 1.58 -0.19
C ARG A 132 -23.60 1.36 1.30
N ARG A 133 -22.82 1.99 2.17
CA ARG A 133 -22.98 1.92 3.63
C ARG A 133 -24.24 2.66 4.08
N ALA A 134 -24.55 3.81 3.52
CA ALA A 134 -25.76 4.58 3.83
C ALA A 134 -27.05 3.84 3.43
N ALA A 135 -27.00 3.02 2.37
CA ALA A 135 -28.13 2.21 1.91
C ALA A 135 -28.39 0.95 2.77
N LYS A 136 -27.43 0.55 3.63
CA LYS A 136 -27.63 -0.60 4.55
C LYS A 136 -28.41 -0.18 5.79
N PRO A 137 -29.34 -1.03 6.31
CA PRO A 137 -29.99 -0.76 7.58
C PRO A 137 -28.93 -0.60 8.68
N ARG A 138 -29.08 0.42 9.51
CA ARG A 138 -28.21 0.57 10.69
C ARG A 138 -28.40 -0.66 11.58
N TRP A 139 -27.30 -1.36 11.86
CA TRP A 139 -27.29 -2.40 12.87
C TRP A 139 -27.80 -1.79 14.18
N LYS A 140 -28.84 -2.39 14.76
CA LYS A 140 -29.33 -2.07 16.10
C LYS A 140 -28.93 -3.22 17.02
N PRO A 141 -28.30 -2.96 18.17
CA PRO A 141 -28.05 -4.02 19.13
C PRO A 141 -29.39 -4.67 19.54
N PRO A 142 -29.38 -5.97 19.78
CA PRO A 142 -30.58 -6.64 20.32
C PRO A 142 -30.99 -5.95 21.61
N VAL A 143 -32.27 -5.59 21.71
CA VAL A 143 -32.84 -5.06 22.96
C VAL A 143 -32.87 -6.25 23.91
N ASN A 144 -32.06 -6.24 24.95
CA ASN A 144 -32.20 -7.26 26.01
C ASN A 144 -33.58 -7.14 26.63
N PRO A 145 -34.30 -8.28 26.79
CA PRO A 145 -35.59 -8.30 27.46
C PRO A 145 -35.49 -7.91 28.93
#